data_be38df82fdf9ea626748fe7f8af161a0
#
_entry.id   be38df82fdf9ea626748fe7f8af161a0
#
_cell.length_a   1.000
_cell.length_b   1.000
_cell.length_c   1.000
_cell.angle_alpha   90.00
_cell.angle_beta   90.00
_cell.angle_gamma   90.00
#
_symmetry.space_group_name_H-M   'P 1'
#
loop_
_entity.id
_entity.type
_entity.pdbx_description
1 polymer ?
#
loop_
_entity_poly.entity_id
_entity_poly.type
_entity_poly.pdbx_seq_one_letter_code
_entity_poly.pdbx_strand_id
1 'polypeptide(L)'
;MSSAPNKLGCYSDPTCQYSHRVRLVLAEKAVTAEIMDVVDGECPEYLAEVNPYATVPTLVDRDLALYDSTVILEYLDERYPHPPLLPVYPVARANTRMLSYRVQRDWSAQADLILDKKTKETARTKARKELRESLTGVAPVFASMKYFMSDDFSLVDCYLLPLLWRLPALGIELPKAAQPLLEYMDRNFEREAFQASLSEAERLMRP
;
A
#
# COMPACT_ATOMS: atom_id res chain seq x y z
N MET A 1 25.21 18.41 3.60
CA MET A 1 25.50 17.21 2.77
C MET A 1 24.82 16.03 3.43
N SER A 2 23.60 15.70 3.00
CA SER A 2 22.91 14.49 3.45
C SER A 2 23.58 13.32 2.72
N SER A 3 24.31 12.48 3.43
CA SER A 3 24.96 11.31 2.84
C SER A 3 23.93 10.24 2.52
N ALA A 4 24.11 9.53 1.41
CA ALA A 4 23.33 8.33 1.12
C ALA A 4 23.33 7.40 2.33
N PRO A 5 22.18 6.79 2.68
CA PRO A 5 22.16 5.83 3.77
C PRO A 5 23.09 4.66 3.44
N ASN A 6 24.04 4.34 4.32
CA ASN A 6 24.92 3.17 4.20
C ASN A 6 24.16 1.83 4.30
N LYS A 7 22.84 1.90 4.48
CA LYS A 7 21.88 0.81 4.66
C LYS A 7 20.66 1.07 3.77
N LEU A 8 19.83 0.04 3.63
CA LEU A 8 18.54 0.20 2.97
C LEU A 8 17.75 1.34 3.64
N GLY A 9 17.37 2.34 2.86
CA GLY A 9 16.61 3.51 3.31
C GLY A 9 15.33 3.68 2.51
N CYS A 10 14.28 4.22 3.13
CA CYS A 10 13.01 4.50 2.48
C CYS A 10 12.48 5.88 2.89
N TYR A 11 12.40 6.80 1.95
CA TYR A 11 11.66 8.04 2.09
C TYR A 11 10.17 7.73 2.01
N SER A 12 9.42 8.08 3.03
CA SER A 12 8.07 7.59 3.27
C SER A 12 7.19 8.69 3.85
N ASP A 13 6.02 8.91 3.27
CA ASP A 13 5.00 9.72 3.92
C ASP A 13 4.25 8.86 4.95
N PRO A 14 4.12 9.31 6.21
CA PRO A 14 3.49 8.55 7.28
C PRO A 14 1.98 8.34 7.10
N THR A 15 1.34 9.03 6.15
CA THR A 15 -0.10 8.91 5.89
C THR A 15 -0.43 8.30 4.52
N CYS A 16 0.54 8.24 3.62
CA CYS A 16 0.36 7.80 2.24
C CYS A 16 0.17 6.28 2.11
N GLN A 17 -0.87 5.85 1.39
CA GLN A 17 -1.12 4.43 1.12
C GLN A 17 0.03 3.75 0.37
N TYR A 18 0.70 4.45 -0.54
CA TYR A 18 1.80 3.93 -1.35
C TYR A 18 3.06 3.71 -0.52
N SER A 19 3.37 4.64 0.38
CA SER A 19 4.46 4.49 1.34
C SER A 19 4.19 3.35 2.32
N HIS A 20 2.94 3.18 2.78
CA HIS A 20 2.55 2.07 3.65
C HIS A 20 2.73 0.71 2.97
N ARG A 21 2.46 0.58 1.65
CA ARG A 21 2.74 -0.65 0.88
C ARG A 21 4.19 -1.09 1.03
N VAL A 22 5.13 -0.15 0.89
CA VAL A 22 6.57 -0.44 0.99
C VAL A 22 6.93 -0.86 2.41
N ARG A 23 6.45 -0.14 3.43
CA ARG A 23 6.67 -0.52 4.84
C ARG A 23 6.08 -1.89 5.17
N LEU A 24 4.90 -2.22 4.61
CA LEU A 24 4.29 -3.54 4.79
C LEU A 24 5.13 -4.65 4.17
N VAL A 25 5.63 -4.47 2.95
CA VAL A 25 6.49 -5.47 2.32
C VAL A 25 7.81 -5.62 3.07
N LEU A 26 8.43 -4.54 3.54
CA LEU A 26 9.61 -4.61 4.40
C LEU A 26 9.35 -5.43 5.68
N ALA A 27 8.20 -5.21 6.31
CA ALA A 27 7.79 -5.96 7.51
C ALA A 27 7.51 -7.45 7.21
N GLU A 28 6.80 -7.77 6.12
CA GLU A 28 6.55 -9.16 5.68
C GLU A 28 7.85 -9.91 5.34
N LYS A 29 8.85 -9.20 4.85
CA LYS A 29 10.18 -9.75 4.57
C LYS A 29 11.10 -9.79 5.79
N ALA A 30 10.65 -9.26 6.93
CA ALA A 30 11.48 -9.05 8.13
C ALA A 30 12.78 -8.28 7.83
N VAL A 31 12.71 -7.32 6.91
CA VAL A 31 13.84 -6.49 6.48
C VAL A 31 13.81 -5.16 7.22
N THR A 32 14.92 -4.86 7.89
CA THR A 32 15.11 -3.55 8.53
C THR A 32 15.57 -2.53 7.51
N ALA A 33 14.81 -1.44 7.39
CA ALA A 33 15.17 -0.27 6.61
C ALA A 33 15.11 0.97 7.49
N GLU A 34 15.94 1.96 7.19
CA GLU A 34 15.83 3.29 7.78
C GLU A 34 14.65 4.02 7.14
N ILE A 35 13.60 4.28 7.91
CA ILE A 35 12.43 5.02 7.43
C ILE A 35 12.66 6.51 7.68
N MET A 36 12.70 7.28 6.60
CA MET A 36 12.86 8.74 6.63
C MET A 36 11.51 9.37 6.29
N ASP A 37 10.84 9.91 7.31
CA ASP A 37 9.53 10.52 7.14
C ASP A 37 9.65 11.81 6.32
N VAL A 38 8.80 11.92 5.29
CA VAL A 38 8.64 13.11 4.45
C VAL A 38 7.22 13.61 4.67
N VAL A 39 7.10 14.72 5.36
CA VAL A 39 5.82 15.35 5.68
C VAL A 39 5.42 16.32 4.56
N ASP A 40 4.12 16.54 4.41
CA ASP A 40 3.53 17.38 3.34
C ASP A 40 4.26 18.74 3.18
N GLY A 41 4.80 18.97 2.00
CA GLY A 41 5.55 20.19 1.66
C GLY A 41 7.06 20.17 1.92
N GLU A 42 7.58 19.12 2.53
CA GLU A 42 9.02 18.93 2.69
C GLU A 42 9.59 18.11 1.52
N CYS A 43 10.73 18.54 0.99
CA CYS A 43 11.48 17.77 0.01
C CYS A 43 12.94 17.74 0.45
N PRO A 44 13.41 16.67 1.11
CA PRO A 44 14.81 16.53 1.45
C PRO A 44 15.70 16.67 0.19
N GLU A 45 16.80 17.42 0.29
CA GLU A 45 17.71 17.69 -0.81
C GLU A 45 18.14 16.41 -1.54
N TYR A 46 18.52 15.39 -0.76
CA TYR A 46 18.93 14.11 -1.32
C TYR A 46 17.80 13.37 -2.05
N LEU A 47 16.55 13.49 -1.61
CA LEU A 47 15.40 12.90 -2.31
C LEU A 47 15.28 13.50 -3.73
N ALA A 48 15.43 14.82 -3.87
CA ALA A 48 15.38 15.49 -5.16
C ALA A 48 16.55 15.10 -6.09
N GLU A 49 17.71 14.76 -5.52
CA GLU A 49 18.87 14.30 -6.28
C GLU A 49 18.65 12.89 -6.87
N VAL A 50 18.04 11.97 -6.12
CA VAL A 50 17.92 10.55 -6.50
C VAL A 50 16.61 10.20 -7.20
N ASN A 51 15.58 11.04 -7.03
CA ASN A 51 14.27 10.86 -7.66
C ASN A 51 13.87 12.16 -8.38
N PRO A 52 13.85 12.18 -9.74
CA PRO A 52 13.54 13.38 -10.51
C PRO A 52 12.11 13.92 -10.29
N TYR A 53 11.23 13.11 -9.74
CA TYR A 53 9.85 13.51 -9.39
C TYR A 53 9.72 13.99 -7.95
N ALA A 54 10.76 13.80 -7.11
CA ALA A 54 10.78 14.13 -5.69
C ALA A 54 9.55 13.58 -4.93
N THR A 55 9.10 12.38 -5.30
CA THR A 55 7.90 11.73 -4.75
C THR A 55 8.27 10.65 -3.74
N VAL A 56 7.31 10.31 -2.90
CA VAL A 56 7.40 9.18 -1.96
C VAL A 56 6.33 8.13 -2.31
N PRO A 57 6.61 6.84 -2.10
CA PRO A 57 7.84 6.28 -1.54
C PRO A 57 9.02 6.33 -2.51
N THR A 58 10.23 6.53 -1.97
CA THR A 58 11.49 6.33 -2.68
C THR A 58 12.39 5.44 -1.84
N LEU A 59 12.84 4.32 -2.40
CA LEU A 59 13.74 3.36 -1.77
C LEU A 59 15.16 3.58 -2.24
N VAL A 60 16.11 3.58 -1.32
CA VAL A 60 17.54 3.66 -1.63
C VAL A 60 18.24 2.42 -1.08
N ASP A 61 18.86 1.63 -1.95
CA ASP A 61 19.70 0.48 -1.58
C ASP A 61 21.09 0.72 -2.19
N ARG A 62 22.02 1.22 -1.38
CA ARG A 62 23.36 1.65 -1.83
C ARG A 62 23.27 2.71 -2.92
N ASP A 63 23.77 2.39 -4.12
CA ASP A 63 23.76 3.29 -5.29
C ASP A 63 22.45 3.20 -6.11
N LEU A 64 21.56 2.28 -5.75
CA LEU A 64 20.26 2.13 -6.42
C LEU A 64 19.21 2.97 -5.73
N ALA A 65 18.55 3.85 -6.48
CA ALA A 65 17.36 4.55 -6.04
C ALA A 65 16.17 4.12 -6.90
N LEU A 66 15.07 3.73 -6.24
CA LEU A 66 13.84 3.31 -6.87
C LEU A 66 12.68 4.18 -6.38
N TYR A 67 11.84 4.57 -7.29
CA TYR A 67 10.58 5.28 -7.02
C TYR A 67 9.45 4.59 -7.78
N ASP A 68 8.19 4.92 -7.42
CA ASP A 68 6.99 4.13 -7.70
C ASP A 68 6.89 2.86 -6.85
N SER A 69 5.79 2.78 -6.08
CA SER A 69 5.58 1.67 -5.15
C SER A 69 5.57 0.30 -5.83
N THR A 70 5.05 0.20 -7.08
CA THR A 70 5.00 -1.07 -7.83
C THR A 70 6.39 -1.62 -8.08
N VAL A 71 7.30 -0.76 -8.55
CA VAL A 71 8.69 -1.12 -8.82
C VAL A 71 9.40 -1.52 -7.52
N ILE A 72 9.20 -0.75 -6.46
CA ILE A 72 9.81 -1.00 -5.16
C ILE A 72 9.35 -2.35 -4.57
N LEU A 73 8.06 -2.63 -4.62
CA LEU A 73 7.51 -3.87 -4.07
C LEU A 73 8.05 -5.11 -4.79
N GLU A 74 8.12 -5.09 -6.12
CA GLU A 74 8.69 -6.19 -6.89
C GLU A 74 10.19 -6.35 -6.64
N TYR A 75 10.95 -5.24 -6.59
CA TYR A 75 12.36 -5.27 -6.23
C TYR A 75 12.59 -5.91 -4.86
N LEU A 76 11.81 -5.52 -3.84
CA LEU A 76 11.94 -6.09 -2.50
C LEU A 76 11.62 -7.58 -2.47
N ASP A 77 10.61 -8.05 -3.24
CA ASP A 77 10.28 -9.47 -3.33
C ASP A 77 11.40 -10.28 -4.01
N GLU A 78 12.01 -9.74 -5.06
CA GLU A 78 13.13 -10.38 -5.76
C GLU A 78 14.43 -10.34 -4.94
N ARG A 79 14.70 -9.22 -4.26
CA ARG A 79 15.90 -9.01 -3.44
C ARG A 79 15.91 -9.86 -2.18
N TYR A 80 14.73 -10.07 -1.59
CA TYR A 80 14.47 -10.85 -0.40
C TYR A 80 13.43 -11.95 -0.69
N PRO A 81 13.82 -13.08 -1.30
CA PRO A 81 12.89 -14.04 -1.89
C PRO A 81 12.02 -14.80 -0.88
N HIS A 82 12.27 -14.71 0.42
CA HIS A 82 11.52 -15.40 1.45
C HIS A 82 10.97 -14.46 2.52
N PRO A 83 9.69 -14.64 2.89
CA PRO A 83 8.66 -15.43 2.20
C PRO A 83 8.32 -14.83 0.83
N PRO A 84 8.00 -15.65 -0.19
CA PRO A 84 7.64 -15.15 -1.51
C PRO A 84 6.29 -14.43 -1.46
N LEU A 85 6.20 -13.24 -2.08
CA LEU A 85 4.96 -12.47 -2.21
C LEU A 85 4.42 -12.47 -3.65
N LEU A 86 5.20 -12.99 -4.59
CA LEU A 86 4.76 -13.29 -5.95
C LEU A 86 4.87 -14.79 -6.21
N PRO A 87 3.87 -15.39 -6.89
CA PRO A 87 3.93 -16.79 -7.30
C PRO A 87 5.12 -17.07 -8.20
N VAL A 88 5.65 -18.29 -8.14
CA VAL A 88 6.78 -18.72 -8.98
C VAL A 88 6.35 -18.92 -10.44
N TYR A 89 5.14 -19.47 -10.66
CA TYR A 89 4.67 -19.80 -11.99
C TYR A 89 4.24 -18.58 -12.79
N PRO A 90 4.65 -18.43 -14.07
CA PRO A 90 4.41 -17.24 -14.87
C PRO A 90 2.94 -16.83 -14.99
N VAL A 91 2.02 -17.79 -15.17
CA VAL A 91 0.59 -17.49 -15.28
C VAL A 91 0.02 -16.94 -13.99
N ALA A 92 0.31 -17.57 -12.86
CA ALA A 92 -0.13 -17.11 -11.54
C ALA A 92 0.49 -15.73 -11.22
N ARG A 93 1.77 -15.54 -11.55
CA ARG A 93 2.49 -14.27 -11.39
C ARG A 93 1.86 -13.15 -12.22
N ALA A 94 1.50 -13.43 -13.47
CA ALA A 94 0.81 -12.46 -14.34
C ALA A 94 -0.58 -12.11 -13.78
N ASN A 95 -1.34 -13.08 -13.27
CA ASN A 95 -2.63 -12.83 -12.62
C ASN A 95 -2.49 -11.96 -11.36
N THR A 96 -1.49 -12.21 -10.52
CA THR A 96 -1.19 -11.38 -9.35
C THR A 96 -0.91 -9.93 -9.75
N ARG A 97 -0.07 -9.71 -10.78
CA ARG A 97 0.18 -8.37 -11.32
C ARG A 97 -1.07 -7.70 -11.88
N MET A 98 -1.91 -8.44 -12.59
CA MET A 98 -3.17 -7.92 -13.12
C MET A 98 -4.13 -7.50 -12.00
N LEU A 99 -4.23 -8.27 -10.93
CA LEU A 99 -5.03 -7.92 -9.76
C LEU A 99 -4.46 -6.68 -9.05
N SER A 100 -3.15 -6.61 -8.86
CA SER A 100 -2.48 -5.43 -8.27
C SER A 100 -2.75 -4.16 -9.09
N TYR A 101 -2.65 -4.27 -10.42
CA TYR A 101 -2.99 -3.18 -11.34
C TYR A 101 -4.45 -2.72 -11.17
N ARG A 102 -5.39 -3.67 -11.06
CA ARG A 102 -6.81 -3.35 -10.85
C ARG A 102 -7.06 -2.68 -9.51
N VAL A 103 -6.46 -3.16 -8.43
CA VAL A 103 -6.54 -2.49 -7.11
C VAL A 103 -6.07 -1.04 -7.22
N GLN A 104 -4.95 -0.82 -7.90
CA GLN A 104 -4.41 0.54 -8.05
C GLN A 104 -5.29 1.43 -8.91
N ARG A 105 -5.74 0.92 -10.07
CA ARG A 105 -6.54 1.68 -11.02
C ARG A 105 -7.96 1.94 -10.54
N ASP A 106 -8.62 0.90 -9.99
CA ASP A 106 -10.05 0.96 -9.71
C ASP A 106 -10.36 1.50 -8.31
N TRP A 107 -9.46 1.27 -7.33
CA TRP A 107 -9.71 1.64 -5.93
C TRP A 107 -8.74 2.68 -5.39
N SER A 108 -7.43 2.50 -5.56
CA SER A 108 -6.46 3.47 -5.05
C SER A 108 -6.60 4.84 -5.71
N ALA A 109 -6.89 4.88 -7.01
CA ALA A 109 -7.14 6.13 -7.72
C ALA A 109 -8.37 6.88 -7.19
N GLN A 110 -9.42 6.16 -6.73
CA GLN A 110 -10.58 6.80 -6.08
C GLN A 110 -10.19 7.38 -4.71
N ALA A 111 -9.36 6.67 -3.93
CA ALA A 111 -8.86 7.20 -2.67
C ALA A 111 -8.02 8.46 -2.88
N ASP A 112 -7.19 8.50 -3.91
CA ASP A 112 -6.39 9.68 -4.25
C ASP A 112 -7.29 10.87 -4.61
N LEU A 113 -8.36 10.66 -5.39
CA LEU A 113 -9.35 11.71 -5.69
C LEU A 113 -10.05 12.25 -4.44
N ILE A 114 -10.34 11.38 -3.47
CA ILE A 114 -10.96 11.77 -2.19
C ILE A 114 -10.00 12.62 -1.37
N LEU A 115 -8.71 12.29 -1.37
CA LEU A 115 -7.68 12.97 -0.57
C LEU A 115 -7.16 14.25 -1.21
N ASP A 116 -7.24 14.38 -2.55
CA ASP A 116 -6.76 15.57 -3.24
C ASP A 116 -7.58 16.81 -2.87
N LYS A 117 -6.92 17.75 -2.18
CA LYS A 117 -7.51 19.03 -1.74
C LYS A 117 -8.04 19.89 -2.90
N LYS A 118 -7.54 19.67 -4.13
CA LYS A 118 -7.97 20.41 -5.34
C LYS A 118 -9.24 19.80 -5.96
N THR A 119 -9.57 18.58 -5.63
CA THR A 119 -10.77 17.91 -6.14
C THR A 119 -12.03 18.52 -5.53
N LYS A 120 -13.02 18.85 -6.37
CA LYS A 120 -14.32 19.41 -5.95
C LYS A 120 -15.06 18.42 -5.06
N GLU A 121 -15.80 18.92 -4.05
CA GLU A 121 -16.52 18.06 -3.09
C GLU A 121 -17.55 17.16 -3.76
N THR A 122 -18.19 17.60 -4.84
CA THR A 122 -19.09 16.74 -5.63
C THR A 122 -18.40 15.52 -6.24
N ALA A 123 -17.16 15.70 -6.72
CA ALA A 123 -16.35 14.62 -7.25
C ALA A 123 -15.83 13.68 -6.14
N ARG A 124 -15.43 14.23 -4.98
CA ARG A 124 -15.06 13.41 -3.81
C ARG A 124 -16.22 12.56 -3.30
N THR A 125 -17.43 13.16 -3.21
CA THR A 125 -18.62 12.43 -2.80
C THR A 125 -18.96 11.31 -3.77
N LYS A 126 -18.83 11.56 -5.08
CA LYS A 126 -18.99 10.52 -6.10
C LYS A 126 -17.95 9.41 -5.94
N ALA A 127 -16.67 9.76 -5.77
CA ALA A 127 -15.59 8.79 -5.58
C ALA A 127 -15.79 7.92 -4.33
N ARG A 128 -16.23 8.50 -3.19
CA ARG A 128 -16.59 7.74 -1.99
C ARG A 128 -17.69 6.71 -2.25
N LYS A 129 -18.73 7.14 -2.95
CA LYS A 129 -19.84 6.26 -3.30
C LYS A 129 -19.39 5.11 -4.20
N GLU A 130 -18.67 5.42 -5.29
CA GLU A 130 -18.18 4.43 -6.25
C GLU A 130 -17.22 3.43 -5.59
N LEU A 131 -16.27 3.90 -4.76
CA LEU A 131 -15.36 3.03 -4.04
C LEU A 131 -16.11 2.11 -3.06
N ARG A 132 -17.05 2.66 -2.28
CA ARG A 132 -17.89 1.87 -1.36
C ARG A 132 -18.71 0.81 -2.09
N GLU A 133 -19.37 1.16 -3.19
CA GLU A 133 -20.18 0.24 -3.99
C GLU A 133 -19.32 -0.85 -4.64
N SER A 134 -18.15 -0.49 -5.19
CA SER A 134 -17.22 -1.43 -5.81
C SER A 134 -16.66 -2.44 -4.79
N LEU A 135 -16.21 -1.97 -3.62
CA LEU A 135 -15.74 -2.85 -2.54
C LEU A 135 -16.85 -3.75 -2.00
N THR A 136 -18.08 -3.24 -1.89
CA THR A 136 -19.23 -4.03 -1.48
C THR A 136 -19.56 -5.11 -2.52
N GLY A 137 -19.51 -4.76 -3.81
CA GLY A 137 -19.80 -5.70 -4.90
C GLY A 137 -18.77 -6.84 -5.02
N VAL A 138 -17.52 -6.58 -4.67
CA VAL A 138 -16.45 -7.60 -4.72
C VAL A 138 -16.35 -8.42 -3.42
N ALA A 139 -17.01 -8.00 -2.35
CA ALA A 139 -16.89 -8.64 -1.04
C ALA A 139 -17.11 -10.17 -1.04
N PRO A 140 -18.04 -10.77 -1.81
CA PRO A 140 -18.21 -12.22 -1.86
C PRO A 140 -16.95 -12.98 -2.29
N VAL A 141 -16.05 -12.36 -3.06
CA VAL A 141 -14.78 -12.99 -3.51
C VAL A 141 -13.88 -13.33 -2.31
N PHE A 142 -13.98 -12.56 -1.22
CA PHE A 142 -13.17 -12.78 -0.01
C PHE A 142 -13.66 -13.95 0.87
N ALA A 143 -14.82 -14.53 0.56
CA ALA A 143 -15.35 -15.68 1.30
C ALA A 143 -14.68 -17.00 0.91
N SER A 144 -14.10 -17.10 -0.27
CA SER A 144 -13.64 -18.36 -0.85
C SER A 144 -12.19 -18.72 -0.52
N MET A 145 -11.35 -17.74 -0.17
CA MET A 145 -9.92 -17.93 0.08
C MET A 145 -9.47 -17.12 1.28
N LYS A 146 -8.34 -17.53 1.87
CA LYS A 146 -7.79 -16.88 3.05
C LYS A 146 -7.32 -15.45 2.78
N TYR A 147 -6.75 -15.22 1.59
CA TYR A 147 -6.26 -13.93 1.11
C TYR A 147 -6.98 -13.53 -0.17
N PHE A 148 -6.64 -12.38 -0.74
CA PHE A 148 -7.34 -11.90 -1.92
C PHE A 148 -7.04 -12.77 -3.14
N MET A 149 -8.01 -13.63 -3.49
CA MET A 149 -7.94 -14.59 -4.60
C MET A 149 -6.75 -15.55 -4.53
N SER A 150 -6.29 -15.88 -3.31
CA SER A 150 -5.16 -16.76 -3.05
C SER A 150 -5.27 -17.40 -1.67
N ASP A 151 -4.69 -18.59 -1.52
CA ASP A 151 -4.48 -19.23 -0.21
C ASP A 151 -3.21 -18.71 0.48
N ASP A 152 -2.33 -18.05 -0.27
CA ASP A 152 -1.09 -17.46 0.22
C ASP A 152 -1.17 -15.93 0.20
N PHE A 153 -0.59 -15.29 1.24
CA PHE A 153 -0.43 -13.83 1.29
C PHE A 153 0.50 -13.37 0.15
N SER A 154 0.10 -12.34 -0.57
CA SER A 154 0.80 -11.92 -1.78
C SER A 154 0.92 -10.39 -1.89
N LEU A 155 1.64 -9.93 -2.92
CA LEU A 155 1.72 -8.50 -3.20
C LEU A 155 0.35 -7.85 -3.39
N VAL A 156 -0.66 -8.57 -3.90
CA VAL A 156 -2.02 -8.01 -4.04
C VAL A 156 -2.56 -7.57 -2.68
N ASP A 157 -2.35 -8.37 -1.64
CA ASP A 157 -2.76 -8.02 -0.27
C ASP A 157 -1.98 -6.79 0.23
N CYS A 158 -0.68 -6.69 -0.11
CA CYS A 158 0.12 -5.50 0.20
C CYS A 158 -0.37 -4.23 -0.52
N TYR A 159 -0.97 -4.36 -1.71
CA TYR A 159 -1.63 -3.25 -2.39
C TYR A 159 -2.93 -2.85 -1.73
N LEU A 160 -3.71 -3.83 -1.28
CA LEU A 160 -5.08 -3.66 -0.84
C LEU A 160 -5.19 -3.22 0.62
N LEU A 161 -4.46 -3.86 1.54
CA LEU A 161 -4.59 -3.63 2.97
C LEU A 161 -4.33 -2.18 3.40
N PRO A 162 -3.31 -1.46 2.89
CA PRO A 162 -3.10 -0.05 3.18
C PRO A 162 -4.27 0.85 2.78
N LEU A 163 -4.94 0.54 1.67
CA LEU A 163 -6.15 1.25 1.24
C LEU A 163 -7.32 0.96 2.19
N LEU A 164 -7.57 -0.31 2.48
CA LEU A 164 -8.66 -0.73 3.37
C LEU A 164 -8.51 -0.17 4.79
N TRP A 165 -7.27 -0.04 5.27
CA TRP A 165 -6.99 0.60 6.56
C TRP A 165 -7.50 2.04 6.61
N ARG A 166 -7.43 2.75 5.50
CA ARG A 166 -7.78 4.17 5.39
C ARG A 166 -9.27 4.45 5.17
N LEU A 167 -10.12 3.43 4.99
CA LEU A 167 -11.55 3.65 4.70
C LEU A 167 -12.25 4.57 5.70
N PRO A 168 -12.04 4.48 7.04
CA PRO A 168 -12.65 5.42 7.97
C PRO A 168 -12.18 6.87 7.76
N ALA A 169 -10.88 7.07 7.53
CA ALA A 169 -10.31 8.40 7.25
C ALA A 169 -10.78 8.98 5.91
N LEU A 170 -11.16 8.12 4.94
CA LEU A 170 -11.80 8.53 3.68
C LEU A 170 -13.30 8.83 3.85
N GLY A 171 -13.88 8.61 5.03
CA GLY A 171 -15.32 8.74 5.29
C GLY A 171 -16.14 7.63 4.64
N ILE A 172 -15.57 6.42 4.52
CA ILE A 172 -16.23 5.25 3.93
C ILE A 172 -16.47 4.20 4.99
N GLU A 173 -17.74 3.85 5.18
CA GLU A 173 -18.18 2.75 6.02
C GLU A 173 -18.80 1.66 5.13
N LEU A 174 -18.31 0.44 5.27
CA LEU A 174 -18.80 -0.70 4.50
C LEU A 174 -20.06 -1.26 5.15
N PRO A 175 -21.08 -1.62 4.34
CA PRO A 175 -22.34 -2.20 4.87
C PRO A 175 -22.13 -3.65 5.30
N LYS A 176 -23.09 -4.18 6.07
CA LYS A 176 -23.12 -5.61 6.47
C LYS A 176 -23.05 -6.57 5.28
N ALA A 177 -23.52 -6.16 4.10
CA ALA A 177 -23.40 -6.94 2.88
C ALA A 177 -21.94 -7.21 2.46
N ALA A 178 -21.00 -6.43 2.96
CA ALA A 178 -19.56 -6.62 2.75
C ALA A 178 -18.90 -7.49 3.83
N GLN A 179 -19.64 -8.28 4.59
CA GLN A 179 -19.14 -9.09 5.71
C GLN A 179 -17.88 -9.90 5.37
N PRO A 180 -17.78 -10.63 4.23
CA PRO A 180 -16.54 -11.37 3.91
C PRO A 180 -15.30 -10.46 3.78
N LEU A 181 -15.47 -9.26 3.26
CA LEU A 181 -14.38 -8.27 3.17
C LEU A 181 -14.02 -7.73 4.55
N LEU A 182 -15.00 -7.48 5.42
CA LEU A 182 -14.75 -7.04 6.80
C LEU A 182 -13.97 -8.11 7.59
N GLU A 183 -14.34 -9.38 7.47
CA GLU A 183 -13.60 -10.48 8.08
C GLU A 183 -12.17 -10.65 7.53
N TYR A 184 -11.98 -10.43 6.23
CA TYR A 184 -10.65 -10.39 5.63
C TYR A 184 -9.81 -9.23 6.21
N MET A 185 -10.40 -8.05 6.36
CA MET A 185 -9.76 -6.88 6.96
C MET A 185 -9.32 -7.19 8.39
N ASP A 186 -10.22 -7.68 9.23
CA ASP A 186 -9.95 -7.97 10.64
C ASP A 186 -8.77 -8.95 10.77
N ARG A 187 -8.82 -10.08 10.07
CA ARG A 187 -7.74 -11.09 10.10
C ARG A 187 -6.39 -10.54 9.67
N ASN A 188 -6.35 -9.68 8.66
CA ASN A 188 -5.08 -9.21 8.10
C ASN A 188 -4.54 -7.98 8.83
N PHE A 189 -5.40 -7.17 9.43
CA PHE A 189 -4.97 -6.05 10.27
C PHE A 189 -4.34 -6.51 11.59
N GLU A 190 -4.70 -7.69 12.10
CA GLU A 190 -4.08 -8.30 13.29
C GLU A 190 -2.71 -8.92 13.02
N ARG A 191 -2.30 -9.07 11.76
CA ARG A 191 -0.98 -9.64 11.42
C ARG A 191 0.14 -8.78 12.01
N GLU A 192 1.13 -9.43 12.60
CA GLU A 192 2.30 -8.78 13.20
C GLU A 192 2.99 -7.83 12.20
N ALA A 193 3.24 -8.30 10.97
CA ALA A 193 3.86 -7.50 9.93
C ALA A 193 3.02 -6.28 9.54
N PHE A 194 1.69 -6.41 9.49
CA PHE A 194 0.81 -5.29 9.22
C PHE A 194 0.90 -4.25 10.34
N GLN A 195 0.81 -4.68 11.59
CA GLN A 195 0.91 -3.80 12.76
C GLN A 195 2.28 -3.11 12.86
N ALA A 196 3.36 -3.83 12.54
CA ALA A 196 4.71 -3.28 12.50
C ALA A 196 4.92 -2.25 11.38
N SER A 197 4.14 -2.34 10.30
CA SER A 197 4.22 -1.43 9.15
C SER A 197 3.53 -0.08 9.36
N LEU A 198 2.64 0.03 10.36
CA LEU A 198 1.87 1.23 10.65
C LEU A 198 2.75 2.34 11.24
N SER A 199 2.65 3.54 10.68
CA SER A 199 3.15 4.77 11.32
C SER A 199 2.26 5.16 12.51
N GLU A 200 2.74 6.08 13.35
CA GLU A 200 1.92 6.64 14.43
C GLU A 200 0.68 7.35 13.88
N ALA A 201 0.82 8.10 12.79
CA ALA A 201 -0.29 8.79 12.16
C ALA A 201 -1.35 7.80 11.62
N GLU A 202 -0.92 6.68 11.05
CA GLU A 202 -1.83 5.65 10.54
C GLU A 202 -2.58 4.91 11.65
N ARG A 203 -1.96 4.72 12.80
CA ARG A 203 -2.63 4.14 13.99
C ARG A 203 -3.81 4.98 14.46
N LEU A 204 -3.75 6.30 14.28
CA LEU A 204 -4.83 7.23 14.62
C LEU A 204 -5.96 7.26 13.60
N MET A 205 -5.81 6.64 12.41
CA MET A 205 -6.86 6.59 11.39
C MET A 205 -7.99 5.62 11.73
N ARG A 206 -7.75 4.72 12.65
CA ARG A 206 -8.75 3.79 13.19
C ARG A 206 -8.75 3.84 14.71
N PRO A 207 -9.94 4.04 15.33
CA PRO A 207 -10.09 4.01 16.79
C PRO A 207 -9.89 2.61 17.36
#